data_79671b24a592118508abd9b0baaf6676
#
_entry.id   79671b24a592118508abd9b0baaf6676
#
_cell.length_a   1.000
_cell.length_b   1.000
_cell.length_c   1.000
_cell.angle_alpha   90.00
_cell.angle_beta   90.00
_cell.angle_gamma   90.00
#
_symmetry.space_group_name_H-M   'P 1'
#
loop_
_entity.id
_entity.type
_entity.pdbx_description
1 polymer ?
#
loop_
_entity_poly.entity_id
_entity_poly.type
_entity_poly.pdbx_seq_one_letter_code
_entity_poly.pdbx_strand_id
1 'polypeptide(L)'
;MGNFSVAAFRDGGLDDSKLDFYQFPVINPDVDYAEDAPNDTFHIASGAQNVEAAKEFLRFVTSADNQTKINAGTALGQLPVNANASIDDDKFLAEGFTMLSSNAGGGIMQFFDRDFPAEMASVGMEGLQEFMVFPDNLDDILARLEDARQRIYQ
;
A
#
# COMPACT_ATOMS: atom_id res chain seq x y z
N MET A 1 -9.62 -3.66 -1.47
CA MET A 1 -9.21 -3.00 -0.22
C MET A 1 -8.10 -3.84 0.40
N GLY A 2 -7.18 -3.25 1.14
CA GLY A 2 -6.07 -3.97 1.75
C GLY A 2 -6.38 -4.48 3.17
N ASN A 3 -5.45 -5.26 3.72
CA ASN A 3 -5.52 -5.80 5.08
C ASN A 3 -5.71 -4.73 6.17
N PHE A 4 -5.27 -3.49 5.93
CA PHE A 4 -5.50 -2.36 6.84
C PHE A 4 -6.98 -2.03 7.07
N SER A 5 -7.88 -2.48 6.21
CA SER A 5 -9.33 -2.25 6.36
C SER A 5 -9.99 -3.20 7.35
N VAL A 6 -9.33 -4.27 7.77
CA VAL A 6 -9.90 -5.31 8.64
C VAL A 6 -10.38 -4.74 9.97
N ALA A 7 -9.59 -3.83 10.57
CA ALA A 7 -9.97 -3.18 11.82
C ALA A 7 -11.31 -2.45 11.70
N ALA A 8 -11.53 -1.70 10.63
CA ALA A 8 -12.78 -0.98 10.41
C ALA A 8 -13.99 -1.92 10.24
N PHE A 9 -13.79 -3.08 9.62
CA PHE A 9 -14.86 -4.08 9.51
C PHE A 9 -15.20 -4.71 10.86
N ARG A 10 -14.19 -5.04 11.68
CA ARG A 10 -14.38 -5.55 13.05
C ARG A 10 -15.07 -4.54 13.93
N ASP A 11 -14.69 -3.28 13.89
CA ASP A 11 -15.31 -2.18 14.62
C ASP A 11 -16.76 -1.97 14.17
N GLY A 12 -17.07 -2.22 12.90
CA GLY A 12 -18.42 -2.25 12.35
C GLY A 12 -19.23 -3.50 12.73
N GLY A 13 -18.67 -4.42 13.51
CA GLY A 13 -19.35 -5.63 13.99
C GLY A 13 -19.35 -6.79 12.98
N LEU A 14 -18.51 -6.76 11.97
CA LEU A 14 -18.39 -7.88 11.04
C LEU A 14 -17.48 -8.95 11.63
N ASP A 15 -17.96 -10.19 11.64
CA ASP A 15 -17.23 -11.36 12.12
C ASP A 15 -16.17 -11.79 11.09
N ASP A 16 -14.97 -12.17 11.56
CA ASP A 16 -13.83 -12.58 10.73
C ASP A 16 -14.17 -13.78 9.82
N SER A 17 -15.12 -14.62 10.21
CA SER A 17 -15.59 -15.74 9.38
C SER A 17 -16.29 -15.31 8.09
N LYS A 18 -16.67 -14.04 8.00
CA LYS A 18 -17.33 -13.43 6.84
C LYS A 18 -16.39 -12.56 6.02
N LEU A 19 -15.13 -12.48 6.43
CA LEU A 19 -14.07 -11.76 5.74
C LEU A 19 -13.07 -12.75 5.18
N ASP A 20 -12.55 -12.42 4.00
CA ASP A 20 -11.41 -13.11 3.44
C ASP A 20 -10.47 -12.12 2.77
N PHE A 21 -9.21 -12.50 2.62
CA PHE A 21 -8.18 -11.73 1.99
C PHE A 21 -7.47 -12.62 0.96
N TYR A 22 -7.47 -12.21 -0.28
CA TYR A 22 -6.86 -12.97 -1.35
C TYR A 22 -6.22 -12.03 -2.38
N GLN A 23 -5.24 -12.56 -3.06
CA GLN A 23 -4.54 -11.89 -4.13
C GLN A 23 -5.49 -11.63 -5.30
N PHE A 24 -5.31 -10.51 -5.99
CA PHE A 24 -6.09 -10.22 -7.19
C PHE A 24 -5.89 -11.35 -8.22
N PRO A 25 -6.96 -11.88 -8.81
CA PRO A 25 -6.86 -13.03 -9.71
C PRO A 25 -6.10 -12.66 -10.99
N VAL A 26 -5.29 -13.58 -11.48
CA VAL A 26 -4.60 -13.43 -12.76
C VAL A 26 -5.63 -13.41 -13.89
N ILE A 27 -5.70 -12.31 -14.62
CA ILE A 27 -6.62 -12.14 -15.75
C ILE A 27 -5.95 -12.64 -17.05
N ASN A 28 -4.72 -12.23 -17.27
CA ASN A 28 -3.91 -12.67 -18.40
C ASN A 28 -2.56 -13.17 -17.91
N PRO A 29 -2.26 -14.48 -18.05
CA PRO A 29 -1.00 -15.06 -17.57
C PRO A 29 0.24 -14.58 -18.33
N ASP A 30 0.08 -13.95 -19.50
CA ASP A 30 1.18 -13.42 -20.28
C ASP A 30 1.56 -11.97 -19.85
N VAL A 31 0.83 -11.40 -18.91
CA VAL A 31 1.08 -10.06 -18.36
C VAL A 31 1.58 -10.20 -16.92
N ASP A 32 2.77 -9.69 -16.67
CA ASP A 32 3.30 -9.60 -15.32
C ASP A 32 2.37 -8.72 -14.48
N TYR A 33 2.19 -9.14 -13.23
CA TYR A 33 1.40 -8.39 -12.26
C TYR A 33 2.27 -7.95 -11.08
N ALA A 34 1.83 -6.91 -10.40
CA ALA A 34 2.44 -6.43 -9.18
C ALA A 34 1.39 -6.31 -8.08
N GLU A 35 1.79 -6.60 -6.84
CA GLU A 35 0.94 -6.33 -5.69
C GLU A 35 1.00 -4.85 -5.33
N ASP A 36 -0.15 -4.26 -5.10
CA ASP A 36 -0.25 -2.93 -4.52
C ASP A 36 -0.04 -3.04 -3.01
N ALA A 37 1.19 -2.85 -2.61
CA ALA A 37 1.63 -2.95 -1.22
C ALA A 37 2.25 -1.62 -0.77
N PRO A 38 1.41 -0.63 -0.44
CA PRO A 38 1.88 0.69 -0.07
C PRO A 38 2.66 0.63 1.24
N ASN A 39 3.82 1.28 1.24
CA ASN A 39 4.67 1.41 2.41
C ASN A 39 4.60 2.85 2.93
N ASP A 40 4.36 2.98 4.23
CA ASP A 40 4.68 4.22 4.92
C ASP A 40 6.18 4.29 5.15
N THR A 41 6.79 5.43 4.82
CA THR A 41 8.23 5.59 4.81
C THR A 41 8.70 6.62 5.83
N PHE A 42 9.84 6.33 6.45
CA PHE A 42 10.54 7.28 7.32
C PHE A 42 11.73 7.87 6.60
N HIS A 43 11.85 9.18 6.63
CA HIS A 43 12.95 9.89 5.98
C HIS A 43 13.69 10.76 6.98
N ILE A 44 15.02 10.80 6.87
CA ILE A 44 15.85 11.75 7.58
C ILE A 44 15.96 13.00 6.72
N ALA A 45 15.44 14.13 7.21
CA ALA A 45 15.50 15.39 6.48
C ALA A 45 16.96 15.80 6.19
N SER A 46 17.21 16.37 5.01
CA SER A 46 18.57 16.84 4.64
C SER A 46 19.13 17.91 5.58
N GLY A 47 18.25 18.69 6.22
CA GLY A 47 18.61 19.69 7.22
C GLY A 47 18.63 19.19 8.67
N ALA A 48 18.54 17.88 8.90
CA ALA A 48 18.54 17.33 10.26
C ALA A 48 19.85 17.64 10.99
N GLN A 49 19.74 18.19 12.18
CA GLN A 49 20.92 18.58 12.99
C GLN A 49 21.56 17.38 13.70
N ASN A 50 20.82 16.32 13.95
CA ASN A 50 21.31 15.13 14.63
C ASN A 50 20.98 13.86 13.82
N VAL A 51 21.70 13.69 12.70
CA VAL A 51 21.51 12.57 11.76
C VAL A 51 21.77 11.22 12.41
N GLU A 52 22.78 11.11 13.29
CA GLU A 52 23.11 9.84 13.93
C GLU A 52 22.03 9.39 14.93
N ALA A 53 21.48 10.32 15.70
CA ALA A 53 20.34 9.98 16.57
C ALA A 53 19.09 9.58 15.76
N ALA A 54 18.86 10.21 14.62
CA ALA A 54 17.77 9.83 13.71
C ALA A 54 17.98 8.41 13.14
N LYS A 55 19.20 8.05 12.75
CA LYS A 55 19.54 6.69 12.32
C LYS A 55 19.35 5.67 13.43
N GLU A 56 19.74 5.97 14.67
CA GLU A 56 19.52 5.08 15.81
C GLU A 56 18.02 4.89 16.08
N PHE A 57 17.24 5.95 15.98
CA PHE A 57 15.78 5.84 16.08
C PHE A 57 15.20 4.93 14.99
N LEU A 58 15.64 5.07 13.73
CA LEU A 58 15.18 4.20 12.66
C LEU A 58 15.57 2.74 12.90
N ARG A 59 16.81 2.47 13.33
CA ARG A 59 17.25 1.10 13.69
C ARG A 59 16.41 0.53 14.84
N PHE A 60 16.07 1.35 15.83
CA PHE A 60 15.19 0.94 16.92
C PHE A 60 13.80 0.57 16.43
N VAL A 61 13.15 1.44 15.66
CA VAL A 61 11.78 1.21 15.16
C VAL A 61 11.71 0.00 14.22
N THR A 62 12.75 -0.21 13.40
CA THR A 62 12.79 -1.32 12.42
C THR A 62 13.39 -2.62 12.98
N SER A 63 13.76 -2.66 14.25
CA SER A 63 14.24 -3.90 14.88
C SER A 63 13.11 -4.94 14.96
N ALA A 64 13.45 -6.22 14.90
CA ALA A 64 12.48 -7.32 14.93
C ALA A 64 11.58 -7.25 16.17
N ASP A 65 12.16 -7.03 17.35
CA ASP A 65 11.44 -6.96 18.62
C ASP A 65 10.43 -5.81 18.65
N ASN A 66 10.80 -4.63 18.12
CA ASN A 66 9.90 -3.49 18.12
C ASN A 66 8.83 -3.62 17.03
N GLN A 67 9.18 -4.14 15.86
CA GLN A 67 8.21 -4.44 14.82
C GLN A 67 7.17 -5.47 15.29
N THR A 68 7.60 -6.51 15.99
CA THR A 68 6.71 -7.48 16.64
C THR A 68 5.75 -6.79 17.62
N LYS A 69 6.26 -5.92 18.50
CA LYS A 69 5.42 -5.21 19.48
C LYS A 69 4.44 -4.21 18.83
N ILE A 70 4.88 -3.50 17.80
CA ILE A 70 4.04 -2.57 17.06
C ILE A 70 2.88 -3.32 16.40
N ASN A 71 3.15 -4.47 15.79
CA ASN A 71 2.13 -5.26 15.11
C ASN A 71 1.19 -5.99 16.10
N ALA A 72 1.70 -6.50 17.22
CA ALA A 72 0.91 -7.18 18.24
C ALA A 72 -0.08 -6.26 18.98
N GLY A 73 0.21 -4.98 19.08
CA GLY A 73 -0.59 -4.04 19.88
C GLY A 73 -1.54 -3.17 19.09
N THR A 74 -1.47 -3.22 17.77
CA THR A 74 -2.17 -2.26 16.93
C THR A 74 -3.17 -2.94 15.99
N ALA A 75 -4.41 -2.52 16.05
CA ALA A 75 -5.43 -2.87 15.05
C ALA A 75 -5.13 -2.27 13.67
N LEU A 76 -3.89 -1.86 13.39
CA LEU A 76 -3.51 -1.14 12.18
C LEU A 76 -3.35 -2.05 10.95
N GLY A 77 -3.31 -3.37 11.13
CA GLY A 77 -3.16 -4.32 10.02
C GLY A 77 -1.87 -4.11 9.21
N GLN A 78 -0.83 -3.54 9.84
CA GLN A 78 0.44 -3.29 9.16
C GLN A 78 1.32 -4.54 9.19
N LEU A 79 1.97 -4.81 8.08
CA LEU A 79 2.96 -5.87 7.99
C LEU A 79 4.33 -5.35 8.45
N PRO A 80 5.12 -6.17 9.18
CA PRO A 80 6.46 -5.78 9.57
C PRO A 80 7.38 -5.72 8.35
N VAL A 81 8.25 -4.71 8.30
CA VAL A 81 9.32 -4.61 7.30
C VAL A 81 10.54 -5.47 7.65
N ASN A 82 10.64 -5.92 8.88
CA ASN A 82 11.71 -6.79 9.34
C ASN A 82 11.31 -8.26 9.21
N ALA A 83 12.01 -9.01 8.36
CA ALA A 83 11.70 -10.41 8.09
C ALA A 83 11.82 -11.35 9.33
N ASN A 84 12.48 -10.90 10.39
CA ASN A 84 12.62 -11.64 11.64
C ASN A 84 11.58 -11.22 12.71
N ALA A 85 10.70 -10.27 12.40
CA ALA A 85 9.61 -9.93 13.30
C ALA A 85 8.56 -11.03 13.31
N SER A 86 7.98 -11.29 14.48
CA SER A 86 6.84 -12.19 14.59
C SER A 86 5.57 -11.48 14.15
N ILE A 87 4.70 -12.23 13.49
CA ILE A 87 3.35 -11.83 13.17
C ILE A 87 2.45 -12.54 14.17
N ASP A 88 1.48 -11.83 14.75
CA ASP A 88 0.47 -12.43 15.60
C ASP A 88 -0.37 -13.45 14.81
N ASP A 89 -1.10 -14.31 15.53
CA ASP A 89 -2.03 -15.30 14.98
C ASP A 89 -3.25 -14.65 14.28
N ASP A 90 -3.08 -13.42 13.76
CA ASP A 90 -4.10 -12.78 12.96
C ASP A 90 -4.07 -13.32 11.54
N LYS A 91 -5.18 -13.92 11.12
CA LYS A 91 -5.37 -14.54 9.81
C LYS A 91 -4.95 -13.59 8.67
N PHE A 92 -5.37 -12.35 8.71
CA PHE A 92 -5.18 -11.40 7.61
C PHE A 92 -3.74 -10.88 7.52
N LEU A 93 -3.07 -10.74 8.66
CA LEU A 93 -1.64 -10.41 8.68
C LEU A 93 -0.80 -11.58 8.15
N ALA A 94 -1.12 -12.81 8.55
CA ALA A 94 -0.44 -14.00 8.10
C ALA A 94 -0.61 -14.23 6.58
N GLU A 95 -1.81 -14.05 6.07
CA GLU A 95 -2.11 -14.15 4.64
C GLU A 95 -1.41 -13.06 3.84
N GLY A 96 -1.48 -11.79 4.27
CA GLY A 96 -0.80 -10.68 3.62
C GLY A 96 0.73 -10.86 3.60
N PHE A 97 1.33 -11.30 4.70
CA PHE A 97 2.76 -11.59 4.76
C PHE A 97 3.16 -12.72 3.82
N THR A 98 2.35 -13.77 3.75
CA THR A 98 2.57 -14.89 2.83
C THR A 98 2.48 -14.43 1.38
N MET A 99 1.51 -13.61 1.02
CA MET A 99 1.37 -13.06 -0.32
C MET A 99 2.59 -12.25 -0.73
N LEU A 100 3.05 -11.32 0.10
CA LEU A 100 4.23 -10.49 -0.18
C LEU A 100 5.51 -11.33 -0.26
N SER A 101 5.64 -12.34 0.62
CA SER A 101 6.83 -13.21 0.65
C SER A 101 6.87 -14.19 -0.52
N SER A 102 5.72 -14.62 -1.01
CA SER A 102 5.60 -15.58 -2.12
C SER A 102 5.56 -14.93 -3.50
N ASN A 103 5.48 -13.61 -3.56
CA ASN A 103 5.43 -12.86 -4.82
C ASN A 103 6.81 -12.83 -5.53
N ALA A 104 7.39 -14.02 -5.70
CA ALA A 104 8.75 -14.23 -6.18
C ALA A 104 8.95 -13.90 -7.67
N GLY A 105 7.98 -13.39 -8.37
CA GLY A 105 8.06 -13.03 -9.80
C GLY A 105 7.33 -11.75 -10.16
N GLY A 106 6.50 -11.24 -9.24
CA GLY A 106 5.79 -9.97 -9.40
C GLY A 106 6.53 -8.81 -8.73
N GLY A 107 6.25 -7.60 -9.15
CA GLY A 107 6.72 -6.39 -8.51
C GLY A 107 5.85 -6.02 -7.31
N ILE A 108 6.36 -5.15 -6.45
CA ILE A 108 5.58 -4.40 -5.48
C ILE A 108 5.42 -2.98 -6.03
N MET A 109 4.22 -2.45 -6.01
CA MET A 109 3.95 -1.09 -6.46
C MET A 109 3.31 -0.25 -5.37
N GLN A 110 3.47 1.04 -5.48
CA GLN A 110 2.83 2.01 -4.63
C GLN A 110 1.48 2.43 -5.21
N PHE A 111 0.65 3.03 -4.38
CA PHE A 111 -0.58 3.65 -4.83
C PHE A 111 -0.32 4.72 -5.89
N PHE A 112 -1.24 4.85 -6.82
CA PHE A 112 -1.19 5.82 -7.91
C PHE A 112 -0.89 7.25 -7.41
N ASP A 113 -1.54 7.69 -6.34
CA ASP A 113 -1.36 9.02 -5.76
C ASP A 113 -0.02 9.21 -5.03
N ARG A 114 0.72 8.14 -4.78
CA ARG A 114 2.05 8.17 -4.14
C ARG A 114 3.21 7.98 -5.10
N ASP A 115 3.00 7.25 -6.18
CA ASP A 115 4.06 6.88 -7.12
C ASP A 115 4.20 7.87 -8.28
N PHE A 116 3.10 8.51 -8.65
CA PHE A 116 3.09 9.45 -9.76
C PHE A 116 3.45 10.88 -9.33
N PRO A 117 3.97 11.73 -10.25
CA PRO A 117 4.12 13.16 -10.00
C PRO A 117 2.80 13.78 -9.53
N ALA A 118 2.88 14.75 -8.62
CA ALA A 118 1.70 15.32 -7.96
C ALA A 118 0.63 15.84 -8.94
N GLU A 119 1.05 16.42 -10.08
CA GLU A 119 0.13 16.87 -11.12
C GLU A 119 -0.61 15.69 -11.77
N MET A 120 0.10 14.60 -12.08
CA MET A 120 -0.53 13.40 -12.65
C MET A 120 -1.47 12.73 -11.66
N ALA A 121 -1.05 12.62 -10.40
CA ALA A 121 -1.88 12.09 -9.33
C ALA A 121 -3.19 12.88 -9.16
N SER A 122 -3.11 14.23 -9.18
CA SER A 122 -4.29 15.09 -9.07
C SER A 122 -5.28 14.86 -10.21
N VAL A 123 -4.81 14.94 -11.46
CA VAL A 123 -5.67 14.75 -12.64
C VAL A 123 -6.26 13.34 -12.66
N GLY A 124 -5.48 12.33 -12.27
CA GLY A 124 -5.95 10.94 -12.20
C GLY A 124 -7.02 10.74 -11.13
N MET A 125 -6.81 11.24 -9.93
CA MET A 125 -7.79 11.14 -8.84
C MET A 125 -9.10 11.85 -9.17
N GLU A 126 -9.03 13.04 -9.77
CA GLU A 126 -10.21 13.76 -10.25
C GLU A 126 -10.95 12.95 -11.32
N GLY A 127 -10.23 12.39 -12.30
CA GLY A 127 -10.82 11.55 -13.34
C GLY A 127 -11.48 10.29 -12.81
N LEU A 128 -10.86 9.60 -11.84
CA LEU A 128 -11.45 8.43 -11.19
C LEU A 128 -12.73 8.78 -10.42
N GLN A 129 -12.75 9.90 -9.70
CA GLN A 129 -13.94 10.38 -9.00
C GLN A 129 -15.06 10.75 -9.98
N GLU A 130 -14.75 11.44 -11.07
CA GLU A 130 -15.71 11.78 -12.10
C GLU A 130 -16.30 10.53 -12.75
N PHE A 131 -15.47 9.54 -13.07
CA PHE A 131 -15.92 8.27 -13.63
C PHE A 131 -16.91 7.54 -12.72
N MET A 132 -16.71 7.56 -11.41
CA MET A 132 -17.63 6.95 -10.45
C MET A 132 -19.02 7.56 -10.46
N VAL A 133 -19.14 8.84 -10.83
CA VAL A 133 -20.42 9.58 -10.85
C VAL A 133 -21.00 9.66 -12.28
N PHE A 134 -20.13 9.83 -13.27
CA PHE A 134 -20.47 10.05 -14.67
C PHE A 134 -19.67 9.10 -15.58
N PRO A 135 -19.98 7.80 -15.60
CA PRO A 135 -19.21 6.81 -16.36
C PRO A 135 -19.24 7.06 -17.89
N ASP A 136 -20.23 7.76 -18.38
CA ASP A 136 -20.36 8.12 -19.81
C ASP A 136 -19.27 9.14 -20.26
N ASN A 137 -18.59 9.80 -19.32
CA ASN A 137 -17.50 10.73 -19.62
C ASN A 137 -16.13 10.04 -19.79
N LEU A 138 -16.08 8.71 -19.89
CA LEU A 138 -14.83 7.95 -19.92
C LEU A 138 -13.83 8.46 -20.96
N ASP A 139 -14.27 8.71 -22.19
CA ASP A 139 -13.39 9.13 -23.28
C ASP A 139 -12.76 10.51 -23.01
N ASP A 140 -13.53 11.44 -22.46
CA ASP A 140 -13.05 12.77 -22.08
C ASP A 140 -12.07 12.69 -20.90
N ILE A 141 -12.34 11.81 -19.94
CA ILE A 141 -11.44 11.55 -18.80
C ILE A 141 -10.10 10.99 -19.31
N LEU A 142 -10.14 9.99 -20.18
CA LEU A 142 -8.94 9.39 -20.75
C LEU A 142 -8.13 10.38 -21.59
N ALA A 143 -8.79 11.24 -22.35
CA ALA A 143 -8.12 12.29 -23.10
C ALA A 143 -7.39 13.28 -22.19
N ARG A 144 -8.00 13.73 -21.09
CA ARG A 144 -7.35 14.61 -20.11
C ARG A 144 -6.17 13.95 -19.42
N LEU A 145 -6.28 12.66 -19.08
CA LEU A 145 -5.19 11.89 -18.50
C LEU A 145 -4.00 11.77 -19.46
N GLU A 146 -4.27 11.49 -20.73
CA GLU A 146 -3.23 11.41 -21.77
C GLU A 146 -2.56 12.76 -22.00
N ASP A 147 -3.31 13.84 -22.07
CA ASP A 147 -2.76 15.20 -22.18
C ASP A 147 -1.86 15.55 -20.99
N ALA A 148 -2.26 15.19 -19.77
CA ALA A 148 -1.45 15.38 -18.59
C ALA A 148 -0.17 14.54 -18.66
N ARG A 149 -0.27 13.27 -19.04
CA ARG A 149 0.88 12.37 -19.22
C ARG A 149 1.88 12.95 -20.21
N GLN A 150 1.42 13.43 -21.37
CA GLN A 150 2.30 14.01 -22.37
C GLN A 150 3.03 15.26 -21.87
N ARG A 151 2.37 16.11 -21.08
CA ARG A 151 3.03 17.31 -20.53
C ARG A 151 4.08 16.99 -19.45
N ILE A 152 3.82 15.97 -18.64
CA ILE A 152 4.62 15.65 -17.46
C ILE A 152 5.86 14.81 -17.81
N TYR A 153 5.73 13.93 -18.79
CA TYR A 153 6.77 12.96 -19.16
C TYR A 153 7.49 13.28 -20.48
N GLN A 154 7.48 14.54 -20.87
CA GLN A 154 8.25 15.05 -22.03
C GLN A 154 9.75 15.11 -21.78
#